data_0cd3107a684ce535100ff39f22d102ba
#
_entry.id   0cd3107a684ce535100ff39f22d102ba
#
_cell.length_a   1.000
_cell.length_b   1.000
_cell.length_c   1.000
_cell.angle_alpha   90.00
_cell.angle_beta   90.00
_cell.angle_gamma   90.00
#
_symmetry.space_group_name_H-M   'P 1'
#
loop_
_entity.id
_entity.type
_entity.pdbx_description
1 polymer ?
#
loop_
_entity_poly.entity_id
_entity_poly.type
_entity_poly.pdbx_seq_one_letter_code
_entity_poly.pdbx_strand_id
1 'polypeptide(L)'
;GRGSRAGAELALNPKVAMISFTGSTAVGVSLSQQALKTVKRISLELGGKSPCVWLPDLPDYRPAVKPLFNSIFLNSGQTCTALSRLIVPKARLAEVEKLLQDHVKDYPVGDPFDPKVLIGPMASRQQFETVKSYIELGVKEGARLLAGSIPEEPGAHEKGWFIQPTIFTDVKNDMRIAREEIFGPVLCVIAYDTVNEAVAIANDTPYGLNAMVVGPKAEAEA
;
A
#
# COMPACT_ATOMS: atom_id res chain seq x y z
N GLY A 1 4.28 17.18 -20.49
CA GLY A 1 4.40 16.19 -21.58
C GLY A 1 4.28 14.77 -21.02
N ARG A 2 4.17 13.77 -21.88
CA ARG A 2 4.13 12.35 -21.44
C ARG A 2 5.53 11.93 -20.94
N GLY A 3 5.59 11.19 -19.82
CA GLY A 3 6.84 10.68 -19.25
C GLY A 3 7.66 9.84 -20.22
N SER A 4 6.99 9.04 -21.07
CA SER A 4 7.62 8.23 -22.12
C SER A 4 8.30 9.04 -23.25
N ARG A 5 8.05 10.35 -23.34
CA ARG A 5 8.70 11.25 -24.28
C ARG A 5 9.62 12.23 -23.57
N ALA A 6 9.04 13.18 -22.80
CA ALA A 6 9.82 14.21 -22.12
C ALA A 6 10.77 13.65 -21.05
N GLY A 7 10.31 12.69 -20.26
CA GLY A 7 11.16 12.02 -19.25
C GLY A 7 12.26 11.19 -19.86
N ALA A 8 11.98 10.44 -20.93
CA ALA A 8 13.00 9.68 -21.66
C ALA A 8 14.06 10.59 -22.32
N GLU A 9 13.64 11.71 -22.90
CA GLU A 9 14.56 12.69 -23.48
C GLU A 9 15.52 13.27 -22.42
N LEU A 10 14.99 13.65 -21.25
CA LEU A 10 15.82 14.11 -20.13
C LEU A 10 16.80 13.04 -19.66
N ALA A 11 16.34 11.78 -19.57
CA ALA A 11 17.19 10.68 -19.14
C ALA A 11 18.35 10.38 -20.12
N LEU A 12 18.10 10.54 -21.40
CA LEU A 12 19.10 10.27 -22.46
C LEU A 12 19.99 11.47 -22.78
N ASN A 13 19.57 12.70 -22.46
CA ASN A 13 20.27 13.91 -22.86
C ASN A 13 21.67 13.99 -22.20
N PRO A 14 22.76 14.11 -22.96
CA PRO A 14 24.12 14.15 -22.43
C PRO A 14 24.44 15.39 -21.58
N LYS A 15 23.63 16.45 -21.68
CA LYS A 15 23.77 17.66 -20.85
C LYS A 15 23.18 17.50 -19.45
N VAL A 16 22.42 16.42 -19.18
CA VAL A 16 21.88 16.10 -17.85
C VAL A 16 22.89 15.23 -17.11
N ALA A 17 23.43 15.73 -16.01
CA ALA A 17 24.47 15.03 -15.22
C ALA A 17 23.88 14.09 -14.15
N MET A 18 22.64 14.36 -13.68
CA MET A 18 21.97 13.57 -12.64
C MET A 18 20.47 13.47 -12.92
N ILE A 19 19.90 12.33 -12.61
CA ILE A 19 18.45 12.08 -12.63
C ILE A 19 17.99 11.84 -11.18
N SER A 20 17.01 12.62 -10.73
CA SER A 20 16.23 12.32 -9.52
C SER A 20 14.83 11.92 -9.97
N PHE A 21 14.39 10.73 -9.58
CA PHE A 21 13.13 10.15 -10.03
C PHE A 21 12.34 9.53 -8.87
N THR A 22 11.06 9.82 -8.83
CA THR A 22 10.08 9.14 -7.96
C THR A 22 9.01 8.50 -8.85
N GLY A 23 8.73 7.21 -8.65
CA GLY A 23 7.72 6.49 -9.41
C GLY A 23 7.83 4.97 -9.30
N SER A 24 7.26 4.23 -10.27
CA SER A 24 7.27 2.77 -10.20
C SER A 24 8.67 2.16 -10.36
N THR A 25 8.90 1.03 -9.69
CA THR A 25 10.17 0.28 -9.77
C THR A 25 10.55 -0.05 -11.21
N ALA A 26 9.59 -0.45 -12.05
CA ALA A 26 9.84 -0.78 -13.46
C ALA A 26 10.38 0.43 -14.25
N VAL A 27 9.84 1.62 -14.03
CA VAL A 27 10.33 2.85 -14.67
C VAL A 27 11.71 3.24 -14.12
N GLY A 28 11.93 3.09 -12.80
CA GLY A 28 13.24 3.34 -12.18
C GLY A 28 14.35 2.46 -12.77
N VAL A 29 14.09 1.17 -12.94
CA VAL A 29 15.01 0.22 -13.61
C VAL A 29 15.30 0.66 -15.06
N SER A 30 14.27 1.02 -15.82
CA SER A 30 14.43 1.50 -17.19
C SER A 30 15.28 2.79 -17.27
N LEU A 31 15.05 3.74 -16.36
CA LEU A 31 15.83 4.98 -16.27
C LEU A 31 17.30 4.69 -15.91
N SER A 32 17.55 3.76 -14.99
CA SER A 32 18.89 3.34 -14.60
C SER A 32 19.66 2.78 -15.79
N GLN A 33 19.04 1.91 -16.58
CA GLN A 33 19.64 1.36 -17.80
C GLN A 33 19.97 2.45 -18.84
N GLN A 34 19.10 3.44 -18.98
CA GLN A 34 19.34 4.56 -19.91
C GLN A 34 20.46 5.48 -19.43
N ALA A 35 20.52 5.76 -18.13
CA ALA A 35 21.53 6.62 -17.52
C ALA A 35 22.95 6.06 -17.60
N LEU A 36 23.10 4.73 -17.63
CA LEU A 36 24.40 4.06 -17.80
C LEU A 36 25.11 4.46 -19.08
N LYS A 37 24.41 4.80 -20.16
CA LYS A 37 25.01 5.22 -21.45
C LYS A 37 25.91 6.44 -21.34
N THR A 38 25.71 7.29 -20.35
CA THR A 38 26.47 8.50 -20.10
C THR A 38 26.99 8.62 -18.67
N VAL A 39 26.94 7.52 -17.92
CA VAL A 39 27.38 7.41 -16.51
C VAL A 39 26.78 8.50 -15.62
N LYS A 40 25.50 8.80 -15.80
CA LYS A 40 24.78 9.77 -14.97
C LYS A 40 24.62 9.26 -13.52
N ARG A 41 24.64 10.17 -12.57
CA ARG A 41 24.19 9.89 -11.22
C ARG A 41 22.67 9.72 -11.20
N ILE A 42 22.17 8.81 -10.34
CA ILE A 42 20.75 8.52 -10.20
C ILE A 42 20.39 8.54 -8.72
N SER A 43 19.27 9.18 -8.41
CA SER A 43 18.56 9.04 -7.13
C SER A 43 17.15 8.53 -7.43
N LEU A 44 16.75 7.42 -6.80
CA LEU A 44 15.49 6.75 -7.08
C LEU A 44 14.68 6.59 -5.79
N GLU A 45 13.45 7.08 -5.83
CA GLU A 45 12.40 6.80 -4.85
C GLU A 45 11.33 5.96 -5.55
N LEU A 46 11.17 4.70 -5.13
CA LEU A 46 10.39 3.70 -5.86
C LEU A 46 9.20 3.20 -5.05
N GLY A 47 8.56 2.14 -5.52
CA GLY A 47 7.40 1.54 -4.88
C GLY A 47 7.69 0.86 -3.54
N GLY A 48 6.65 0.51 -2.83
CA GLY A 48 6.70 -0.15 -1.53
C GLY A 48 5.60 -1.18 -1.33
N LYS A 49 5.82 -2.11 -0.39
CA LYS A 49 4.83 -3.04 0.17
C LYS A 49 5.08 -3.16 1.67
N SER A 50 5.01 -2.04 2.32
CA SER A 50 5.52 -1.86 3.68
C SER A 50 4.74 -2.66 4.72
N PRO A 51 5.43 -3.41 5.60
CA PRO A 51 4.81 -4.16 6.68
C PRO A 51 4.54 -3.28 7.90
N CYS A 52 3.44 -3.55 8.59
CA CYS A 52 3.16 -3.13 9.94
C CYS A 52 3.03 -4.38 10.81
N VAL A 53 3.96 -4.62 11.70
CA VAL A 53 3.96 -5.80 12.58
C VAL A 53 3.39 -5.40 13.93
N TRP A 54 2.34 -6.08 14.38
CA TRP A 54 1.81 -5.94 15.73
C TRP A 54 2.27 -7.13 16.59
N LEU A 55 2.96 -6.84 17.69
CA LEU A 55 3.52 -7.88 18.58
C LEU A 55 2.46 -8.42 19.54
N PRO A 56 2.59 -9.69 20.00
CA PRO A 56 1.57 -10.38 20.77
C PRO A 56 1.35 -9.75 22.17
N ASP A 57 2.39 -9.21 22.78
CA ASP A 57 2.40 -8.75 24.16
C ASP A 57 1.90 -7.30 24.33
N LEU A 58 1.45 -6.65 23.24
CA LEU A 58 0.76 -5.37 23.35
C LEU A 58 -0.62 -5.57 24.01
N PRO A 59 -0.90 -4.96 25.15
CA PRO A 59 -2.15 -5.21 25.89
C PRO A 59 -3.39 -4.70 25.14
N ASP A 60 -3.25 -3.68 24.31
CA ASP A 60 -4.36 -3.04 23.58
C ASP A 60 -3.90 -2.53 22.21
N TYR A 61 -4.52 -3.00 21.13
CA TYR A 61 -4.23 -2.58 19.77
C TYR A 61 -5.01 -1.34 19.30
N ARG A 62 -6.02 -0.88 20.04
CA ARG A 62 -6.83 0.29 19.63
C ARG A 62 -6.00 1.53 19.28
N PRO A 63 -4.96 1.91 20.05
CA PRO A 63 -4.12 3.06 19.69
C PRO A 63 -3.35 2.92 18.38
N ALA A 64 -3.11 1.67 17.92
CA ALA A 64 -2.35 1.38 16.70
C ALA A 64 -3.20 1.47 15.41
N VAL A 65 -4.54 1.39 15.52
CA VAL A 65 -5.43 1.38 14.34
C VAL A 65 -5.37 2.69 13.57
N LYS A 66 -5.49 3.83 14.26
CA LYS A 66 -5.49 5.15 13.60
C LYS A 66 -4.19 5.46 12.87
N PRO A 67 -2.98 5.25 13.42
CA PRO A 67 -1.73 5.39 12.69
C PRO A 67 -1.64 4.49 11.45
N LEU A 68 -2.06 3.22 11.56
CA LEU A 68 -2.12 2.28 10.44
C LEU A 68 -3.05 2.81 9.34
N PHE A 69 -4.28 3.19 9.68
CA PHE A 69 -5.27 3.64 8.71
C PHE A 69 -4.89 4.98 8.07
N ASN A 70 -4.30 5.90 8.82
CA ASN A 70 -3.76 7.13 8.26
C ASN A 70 -2.62 6.83 7.27
N SER A 71 -1.80 5.81 7.52
CA SER A 71 -0.76 5.41 6.58
C SER A 71 -1.32 4.79 5.30
N ILE A 72 -2.27 3.84 5.41
CA ILE A 72 -2.75 3.12 4.23
C ILE A 72 -3.84 3.87 3.46
N PHE A 73 -4.64 4.72 4.12
CA PHE A 73 -5.75 5.41 3.46
C PHE A 73 -5.43 6.86 3.07
N LEU A 74 -4.32 7.43 3.55
CA LEU A 74 -3.84 8.74 3.11
C LEU A 74 -3.70 8.77 1.58
N ASN A 75 -4.09 9.89 0.94
CA ASN A 75 -4.12 10.03 -0.53
C ASN A 75 -4.85 8.87 -1.23
N SER A 76 -5.88 8.31 -0.57
CA SER A 76 -6.61 7.15 -1.08
C SER A 76 -5.71 5.93 -1.32
N GLY A 77 -4.70 5.74 -0.46
CA GLY A 77 -3.72 4.65 -0.56
C GLY A 77 -2.67 4.83 -1.65
N GLN A 78 -2.67 5.95 -2.37
CA GLN A 78 -1.71 6.24 -3.43
C GLN A 78 -0.44 6.87 -2.84
N THR A 79 0.22 6.10 -1.97
CA THR A 79 1.42 6.52 -1.22
C THR A 79 2.43 5.38 -1.20
N CYS A 80 3.65 5.64 -1.63
CA CYS A 80 4.71 4.62 -1.71
C CYS A 80 5.11 4.05 -0.33
N THR A 81 4.98 4.85 0.74
CA THR A 81 5.29 4.45 2.12
C THR A 81 4.10 3.84 2.86
N ALA A 82 2.96 3.60 2.19
CA ALA A 82 1.76 3.06 2.81
C ALA A 82 2.01 1.70 3.47
N LEU A 83 1.58 1.54 4.74
CA LEU A 83 1.67 0.29 5.49
C LEU A 83 0.56 -0.67 5.00
N SER A 84 0.77 -1.26 3.84
CA SER A 84 -0.24 -2.03 3.11
C SER A 84 -0.32 -3.51 3.52
N ARG A 85 0.61 -3.99 4.35
CA ARG A 85 0.58 -5.32 4.98
C ARG A 85 0.54 -5.18 6.49
N LEU A 86 -0.55 -5.61 7.12
CA LEU A 86 -0.66 -5.73 8.57
C LEU A 86 -0.39 -7.18 8.97
N ILE A 87 0.64 -7.42 9.78
CA ILE A 87 1.10 -8.74 10.21
C ILE A 87 0.79 -8.88 11.70
N VAL A 88 -0.09 -9.82 12.09
CA VAL A 88 -0.65 -9.90 13.44
C VAL A 88 -0.58 -11.31 14.02
N PRO A 89 -0.52 -11.46 15.37
CA PRO A 89 -0.58 -12.76 15.99
C PRO A 89 -1.89 -13.49 15.65
N LYS A 90 -1.82 -14.72 15.19
CA LYS A 90 -2.98 -15.55 14.87
C LYS A 90 -3.94 -15.71 16.05
N ALA A 91 -3.40 -15.81 17.26
CA ALA A 91 -4.19 -15.91 18.49
C ALA A 91 -5.05 -14.65 18.75
N ARG A 92 -4.70 -13.50 18.15
CA ARG A 92 -5.44 -12.23 18.32
C ARG A 92 -6.11 -11.75 17.03
N LEU A 93 -6.13 -12.55 15.97
CA LEU A 93 -6.67 -12.17 14.67
C LEU A 93 -8.13 -11.70 14.77
N ALA A 94 -8.98 -12.43 15.46
CA ALA A 94 -10.41 -12.07 15.61
C ALA A 94 -10.62 -10.72 16.31
N GLU A 95 -9.79 -10.40 17.32
CA GLU A 95 -9.80 -9.09 17.98
C GLU A 95 -9.40 -7.99 17.00
N VAL A 96 -8.32 -8.22 16.25
CA VAL A 96 -7.84 -7.25 15.24
C VAL A 96 -8.88 -7.03 14.16
N GLU A 97 -9.46 -8.08 13.61
CA GLU A 97 -10.52 -7.97 12.59
C GLU A 97 -11.67 -7.09 13.06
N LYS A 98 -12.14 -7.33 14.29
CA LYS A 98 -13.21 -6.51 14.88
C LYS A 98 -12.79 -5.05 15.01
N LEU A 99 -11.59 -4.77 15.49
CA LEU A 99 -11.07 -3.40 15.60
C LEU A 99 -11.00 -2.71 14.24
N LEU A 100 -10.51 -3.40 13.20
CA LEU A 100 -10.42 -2.84 11.85
C LEU A 100 -11.83 -2.54 11.29
N GLN A 101 -12.80 -3.46 11.46
CA GLN A 101 -14.18 -3.26 11.00
C GLN A 101 -14.88 -2.10 11.72
N ASP A 102 -14.63 -1.93 13.01
CA ASP A 102 -15.26 -0.86 13.79
C ASP A 102 -14.72 0.52 13.38
N HIS A 103 -13.41 0.63 13.07
CA HIS A 103 -12.76 1.91 12.80
C HIS A 103 -12.74 2.30 11.31
N VAL A 104 -12.89 1.36 10.38
CA VAL A 104 -12.88 1.69 8.93
C VAL A 104 -14.03 2.63 8.54
N LYS A 105 -15.10 2.63 9.30
CA LYS A 105 -16.27 3.51 9.12
C LYS A 105 -15.96 4.99 9.36
N ASP A 106 -14.86 5.27 10.08
CA ASP A 106 -14.40 6.63 10.36
C ASP A 106 -13.64 7.25 9.17
N TYR A 107 -13.53 6.51 8.05
CA TYR A 107 -12.83 6.94 6.83
C TYR A 107 -13.81 7.11 5.65
N PRO A 108 -14.66 8.15 5.68
CA PRO A 108 -15.64 8.39 4.62
C PRO A 108 -14.98 8.72 3.29
N VAL A 109 -15.56 8.16 2.22
CA VAL A 109 -15.16 8.41 0.82
C VAL A 109 -16.10 9.42 0.20
N GLY A 110 -15.58 10.37 -0.57
CA GLY A 110 -16.43 11.36 -1.24
C GLY A 110 -15.67 12.53 -1.84
N ASP A 111 -16.36 13.66 -1.95
CA ASP A 111 -15.83 14.90 -2.52
C ASP A 111 -14.62 15.39 -1.69
N PRO A 112 -13.43 15.52 -2.27
CA PRO A 112 -12.23 15.98 -1.57
C PRO A 112 -12.32 17.44 -1.08
N PHE A 113 -13.28 18.20 -1.50
CA PHE A 113 -13.55 19.56 -1.01
C PHE A 113 -14.45 19.58 0.25
N ASP A 114 -15.07 18.46 0.62
CA ASP A 114 -15.77 18.34 1.90
C ASP A 114 -14.75 18.02 3.00
N PRO A 115 -14.58 18.88 4.03
CA PRO A 115 -13.62 18.69 5.11
C PRO A 115 -13.92 17.46 6.00
N LYS A 116 -15.08 16.83 5.84
CA LYS A 116 -15.46 15.60 6.56
C LYS A 116 -14.99 14.33 5.81
N VAL A 117 -14.63 14.46 4.53
CA VAL A 117 -14.17 13.36 3.70
C VAL A 117 -12.68 13.15 3.92
N LEU A 118 -12.27 11.90 4.11
CA LEU A 118 -10.87 11.53 4.32
C LEU A 118 -10.27 10.84 3.08
N ILE A 119 -11.10 10.25 2.24
CA ILE A 119 -10.67 9.50 1.07
C ILE A 119 -11.34 10.08 -0.18
N GLY A 120 -10.52 10.67 -1.05
CA GLY A 120 -10.92 11.19 -2.35
C GLY A 120 -10.87 10.11 -3.45
N PRO A 121 -11.00 10.52 -4.71
CA PRO A 121 -10.94 9.61 -5.85
C PRO A 121 -9.51 9.15 -6.16
N MET A 122 -9.39 8.07 -6.92
CA MET A 122 -8.15 7.69 -7.58
C MET A 122 -7.70 8.79 -8.56
N ALA A 123 -6.38 8.94 -8.74
CA ALA A 123 -5.78 9.97 -9.58
C ALA A 123 -6.16 9.84 -11.07
N SER A 124 -6.59 8.66 -11.51
CA SER A 124 -6.97 8.41 -12.90
C SER A 124 -7.85 7.15 -13.02
N ARG A 125 -8.55 7.04 -14.16
CA ARG A 125 -9.25 5.81 -14.54
C ARG A 125 -8.31 4.60 -14.55
N GLN A 126 -7.12 4.75 -15.11
CA GLN A 126 -6.15 3.65 -15.17
C GLN A 126 -5.80 3.13 -13.78
N GLN A 127 -5.61 4.03 -12.79
CA GLN A 127 -5.32 3.62 -11.41
C GLN A 127 -6.53 2.96 -10.75
N PHE A 128 -7.74 3.47 -10.99
CA PHE A 128 -8.98 2.83 -10.54
C PHE A 128 -9.08 1.38 -11.05
N GLU A 129 -8.90 1.16 -12.35
CA GLU A 129 -8.94 -0.18 -12.95
C GLU A 129 -7.85 -1.09 -12.37
N THR A 130 -6.66 -0.55 -12.15
CA THR A 130 -5.57 -1.31 -11.52
C THR A 130 -5.97 -1.76 -10.13
N VAL A 131 -6.44 -0.86 -9.26
CA VAL A 131 -6.83 -1.23 -7.89
C VAL A 131 -8.02 -2.19 -7.88
N LYS A 132 -9.03 -1.94 -8.74
CA LYS A 132 -10.17 -2.85 -8.91
C LYS A 132 -9.71 -4.27 -9.27
N SER A 133 -8.81 -4.39 -10.23
CA SER A 133 -8.28 -5.70 -10.65
C SER A 133 -7.55 -6.45 -9.51
N TYR A 134 -6.87 -5.72 -8.62
CA TYR A 134 -6.25 -6.34 -7.43
C TYR A 134 -7.27 -6.73 -6.37
N ILE A 135 -8.35 -5.98 -6.21
CA ILE A 135 -9.43 -6.38 -5.28
C ILE A 135 -10.11 -7.67 -5.79
N GLU A 136 -10.42 -7.73 -7.09
CA GLU A 136 -10.95 -8.94 -7.73
C GLU A 136 -9.98 -10.13 -7.60
N LEU A 137 -8.68 -9.87 -7.80
CA LEU A 137 -7.63 -10.87 -7.65
C LEU A 137 -7.55 -11.40 -6.23
N GLY A 138 -7.63 -10.55 -5.20
CA GLY A 138 -7.60 -10.97 -3.81
C GLY A 138 -8.72 -11.95 -3.46
N VAL A 139 -9.94 -11.65 -3.93
CA VAL A 139 -11.08 -12.58 -3.80
C VAL A 139 -10.81 -13.90 -4.53
N LYS A 140 -10.28 -13.84 -5.75
CA LYS A 140 -9.93 -15.02 -6.57
C LYS A 140 -8.82 -15.87 -5.95
N GLU A 141 -7.85 -15.26 -5.29
CA GLU A 141 -6.76 -15.95 -4.58
C GLU A 141 -7.23 -16.57 -3.26
N GLY A 142 -8.48 -16.30 -2.84
CA GLY A 142 -9.09 -16.87 -1.65
C GLY A 142 -8.92 -16.04 -0.37
N ALA A 143 -8.44 -14.80 -0.48
CA ALA A 143 -8.48 -13.86 0.63
C ALA A 143 -9.92 -13.46 0.95
N ARG A 144 -10.23 -13.31 2.23
CA ARG A 144 -11.56 -12.91 2.70
C ARG A 144 -11.67 -11.39 2.79
N LEU A 145 -12.68 -10.83 2.15
CA LEU A 145 -12.98 -9.41 2.22
C LEU A 145 -13.61 -9.08 3.58
N LEU A 146 -12.85 -8.39 4.43
CA LEU A 146 -13.27 -7.98 5.77
C LEU A 146 -14.07 -6.68 5.74
N ALA A 147 -13.67 -5.74 4.89
CA ALA A 147 -14.35 -4.47 4.66
C ALA A 147 -14.13 -4.00 3.21
N GLY A 148 -14.99 -3.12 2.72
CA GLY A 148 -14.99 -2.65 1.34
C GLY A 148 -15.78 -3.55 0.41
N SER A 149 -15.65 -3.32 -0.89
CA SER A 149 -16.32 -4.08 -1.95
C SER A 149 -15.50 -4.07 -3.23
N ILE A 150 -15.81 -4.95 -4.18
CA ILE A 150 -15.32 -4.81 -5.55
C ILE A 150 -15.95 -3.53 -6.14
N PRO A 151 -15.14 -2.56 -6.59
CA PRO A 151 -15.68 -1.30 -7.11
C PRO A 151 -16.49 -1.52 -8.38
N GLU A 152 -17.64 -0.89 -8.45
CA GLU A 152 -18.42 -0.80 -9.69
C GLU A 152 -17.89 0.33 -10.56
N GLU A 153 -18.19 0.28 -11.88
CA GLU A 153 -17.94 1.43 -12.76
C GLU A 153 -18.78 2.62 -12.31
N PRO A 154 -18.21 3.84 -12.26
CA PRO A 154 -18.96 5.03 -11.92
C PRO A 154 -20.18 5.18 -12.84
N GLY A 155 -21.34 5.43 -12.26
CA GLY A 155 -22.54 5.75 -13.00
C GLY A 155 -22.39 7.04 -13.82
N ALA A 156 -23.26 7.27 -14.80
CA ALA A 156 -23.20 8.44 -15.69
C ALA A 156 -23.24 9.79 -14.95
N HIS A 157 -23.68 9.80 -13.70
CA HIS A 157 -23.80 10.99 -12.85
C HIS A 157 -22.70 11.08 -11.77
N GLU A 158 -21.86 10.06 -11.61
CA GLU A 158 -20.77 10.06 -10.65
C GLU A 158 -19.53 10.71 -11.24
N LYS A 159 -19.04 11.75 -10.55
CA LYS A 159 -17.83 12.47 -10.94
C LYS A 159 -16.64 11.97 -10.11
N GLY A 160 -15.92 10.99 -10.61
CA GLY A 160 -14.68 10.51 -9.99
C GLY A 160 -14.57 8.99 -9.92
N TRP A 161 -13.35 8.54 -9.67
CA TRP A 161 -12.94 7.15 -9.65
C TRP A 161 -12.77 6.71 -8.19
N PHE A 162 -13.88 6.51 -7.47
CA PHE A 162 -13.86 6.25 -6.03
C PHE A 162 -13.72 4.76 -5.71
N ILE A 163 -12.90 4.46 -4.71
CA ILE A 163 -12.73 3.12 -4.14
C ILE A 163 -12.90 3.22 -2.63
N GLN A 164 -13.73 2.36 -2.07
CA GLN A 164 -13.92 2.24 -0.62
C GLN A 164 -12.66 1.70 0.05
N PRO A 165 -12.34 2.08 1.30
CA PRO A 165 -11.35 1.39 2.11
C PRO A 165 -11.60 -0.10 2.08
N THR A 166 -10.61 -0.85 1.60
CA THR A 166 -10.73 -2.29 1.39
C THR A 166 -9.74 -3.01 2.29
N ILE A 167 -10.22 -3.98 3.06
CA ILE A 167 -9.41 -4.77 3.98
C ILE A 167 -9.61 -6.24 3.67
N PHE A 168 -8.52 -6.91 3.33
CA PHE A 168 -8.48 -8.37 3.19
C PHE A 168 -7.89 -9.01 4.43
N THR A 169 -8.47 -10.12 4.86
CA THR A 169 -7.95 -11.04 5.88
C THR A 169 -7.82 -12.45 5.30
N ASP A 170 -7.28 -13.39 6.07
CA ASP A 170 -6.91 -14.72 5.58
C ASP A 170 -5.91 -14.65 4.41
N VAL A 171 -5.13 -13.57 4.35
CA VAL A 171 -4.13 -13.35 3.30
C VAL A 171 -2.91 -14.21 3.60
N LYS A 172 -2.45 -14.97 2.59
CA LYS A 172 -1.17 -15.69 2.64
C LYS A 172 -0.09 -14.81 2.02
N ASN A 173 1.14 -14.93 2.52
CA ASN A 173 2.25 -14.09 2.08
C ASN A 173 2.66 -14.32 0.60
N ASP A 174 2.31 -15.46 0.00
CA ASP A 174 2.54 -15.79 -1.41
C ASP A 174 1.49 -15.23 -2.38
N MET A 175 0.34 -14.73 -1.87
CA MET A 175 -0.68 -14.08 -2.71
C MET A 175 -0.12 -12.81 -3.35
N ARG A 176 -0.49 -12.54 -4.60
CA ARG A 176 -0.05 -11.34 -5.31
C ARG A 176 -0.50 -10.06 -4.63
N ILE A 177 -1.67 -10.04 -4.01
CA ILE A 177 -2.15 -8.89 -3.24
C ILE A 177 -1.25 -8.57 -2.03
N ALA A 178 -0.52 -9.56 -1.48
CA ALA A 178 0.44 -9.37 -0.39
C ALA A 178 1.85 -8.98 -0.89
N ARG A 179 2.18 -9.28 -2.13
CA ARG A 179 3.54 -9.12 -2.69
C ARG A 179 3.69 -7.93 -3.61
N GLU A 180 2.64 -7.55 -4.33
CA GLU A 180 2.69 -6.49 -5.34
C GLU A 180 2.13 -5.17 -4.80
N GLU A 181 2.70 -4.06 -5.23
CA GLU A 181 2.21 -2.72 -4.91
C GLU A 181 0.89 -2.45 -5.62
N ILE A 182 -0.19 -2.22 -4.86
CA ILE A 182 -1.54 -1.94 -5.40
C ILE A 182 -1.70 -0.44 -5.68
N PHE A 183 -1.11 0.40 -4.83
CA PHE A 183 -1.20 1.86 -4.89
C PHE A 183 -2.64 2.38 -4.80
N GLY A 184 -3.38 1.84 -3.83
CA GLY A 184 -4.78 2.12 -3.55
C GLY A 184 -5.16 1.81 -2.10
N PRO A 185 -6.39 2.11 -1.66
CA PRO A 185 -6.81 1.98 -0.28
C PRO A 185 -7.10 0.51 0.10
N VAL A 186 -6.10 -0.36 -0.04
CA VAL A 186 -6.21 -1.81 0.16
C VAL A 186 -5.19 -2.29 1.18
N LEU A 187 -5.68 -2.81 2.30
CA LEU A 187 -4.91 -3.39 3.40
C LEU A 187 -5.00 -4.92 3.36
N CYS A 188 -3.84 -5.59 3.44
CA CYS A 188 -3.73 -7.05 3.55
C CYS A 188 -3.38 -7.43 4.99
N VAL A 189 -4.21 -8.23 5.66
CA VAL A 189 -3.96 -8.76 7.00
C VAL A 189 -3.44 -10.19 6.90
N ILE A 190 -2.25 -10.41 7.44
CA ILE A 190 -1.53 -11.69 7.44
C ILE A 190 -1.35 -12.13 8.88
N ALA A 191 -1.78 -13.34 9.22
CA ALA A 191 -1.58 -13.90 10.54
C ALA A 191 -0.25 -14.64 10.65
N TYR A 192 0.37 -14.60 11.85
CA TYR A 192 1.59 -15.36 12.17
C TYR A 192 1.43 -16.12 13.48
N ASP A 193 2.17 -17.23 13.62
CA ASP A 193 2.19 -18.05 14.84
C ASP A 193 3.35 -17.66 15.78
N THR A 194 4.51 -17.21 15.25
CA THR A 194 5.68 -16.79 16.04
C THR A 194 6.25 -15.45 15.56
N VAL A 195 6.92 -14.71 16.46
CA VAL A 195 7.57 -13.43 16.11
C VAL A 195 8.63 -13.63 15.01
N ASN A 196 9.37 -14.74 15.03
CA ASN A 196 10.33 -15.05 13.95
C ASN A 196 9.64 -15.21 12.61
N GLU A 197 8.46 -15.81 12.57
CA GLU A 197 7.65 -15.89 11.35
C GLU A 197 7.18 -14.49 10.90
N ALA A 198 6.74 -13.64 11.83
CA ALA A 198 6.36 -12.26 11.50
C ALA A 198 7.52 -11.50 10.85
N VAL A 199 8.73 -11.63 11.37
CA VAL A 199 9.96 -11.04 10.81
C VAL A 199 10.25 -11.61 9.41
N ALA A 200 10.12 -12.93 9.24
CA ALA A 200 10.30 -13.58 7.94
C ALA A 200 9.28 -13.06 6.90
N ILE A 201 8.00 -13.00 7.26
CA ILE A 201 6.93 -12.44 6.41
C ILE A 201 7.21 -10.97 6.08
N ALA A 202 7.61 -10.16 7.06
CA ALA A 202 7.89 -8.74 6.86
C ALA A 202 9.00 -8.51 5.83
N ASN A 203 10.06 -9.33 5.90
CA ASN A 203 11.24 -9.23 5.03
C ASN A 203 11.10 -9.96 3.68
N ASP A 204 10.12 -10.85 3.53
CA ASP A 204 9.89 -11.55 2.25
C ASP A 204 9.19 -10.64 1.22
N THR A 205 9.92 -9.64 0.76
CA THR A 205 9.48 -8.66 -0.24
C THR A 205 10.68 -8.11 -0.99
N PRO A 206 10.53 -7.75 -2.29
CA PRO A 206 11.59 -7.05 -3.03
C PRO A 206 11.66 -5.55 -2.69
N TYR A 207 10.75 -5.03 -1.88
CA TYR A 207 10.70 -3.63 -1.46
C TYR A 207 11.39 -3.42 -0.12
N GLY A 208 11.77 -2.15 0.18
CA GLY A 208 12.48 -1.82 1.43
C GLY A 208 12.33 -0.35 1.83
N LEU A 209 11.15 0.24 1.57
CA LEU A 209 10.96 1.68 1.71
C LEU A 209 10.55 2.10 3.13
N ASN A 210 9.62 1.38 3.76
CA ASN A 210 9.09 1.71 5.08
C ASN A 210 8.68 0.44 5.85
N ALA A 211 8.67 0.52 7.17
CA ALA A 211 8.15 -0.50 8.06
C ALA A 211 7.71 0.12 9.40
N MET A 212 6.80 -0.56 10.08
CA MET A 212 6.38 -0.20 11.45
C MET A 212 6.29 -1.46 12.30
N VAL A 213 6.77 -1.36 13.54
CA VAL A 213 6.56 -2.37 14.58
C VAL A 213 5.79 -1.73 15.72
N VAL A 214 4.77 -2.40 16.23
CA VAL A 214 3.92 -1.95 17.34
C VAL A 214 3.94 -3.01 18.42
N GLY A 215 4.45 -2.65 19.57
CA GLY A 215 4.60 -3.56 20.71
C GLY A 215 5.20 -2.85 21.92
N PRO A 216 5.48 -3.57 23.03
CA PRO A 216 6.29 -3.07 24.11
C PRO A 216 7.66 -2.62 23.59
N LYS A 217 8.16 -1.47 24.08
CA LYS A 217 9.35 -0.82 23.52
C LYS A 217 10.57 -1.77 23.41
N ALA A 218 10.85 -2.53 24.46
CA ALA A 218 12.01 -3.43 24.49
C ALA A 218 11.94 -4.54 23.43
N GLU A 219 10.74 -5.03 23.12
CA GLU A 219 10.52 -6.10 22.13
C GLU A 219 10.46 -5.53 20.70
N ALA A 220 9.96 -4.33 20.54
CA ALA A 220 9.89 -3.66 19.24
C ALA A 220 11.26 -3.15 18.75
N GLU A 221 12.21 -2.93 19.66
CA GLU A 221 13.58 -2.50 19.36
C GLU A 221 14.58 -3.69 19.24
N ALA A 222 14.18 -4.90 19.60
CA ALA A 222 15.01 -6.12 19.51
C ALA A 222 14.98 -6.72 18.10
#